data_b45a389d23420b5a15b8d3f944faf837
#
_entry.id   b45a389d23420b5a15b8d3f944faf837
#
_cell.length_a   1.000
_cell.length_b   1.000
_cell.length_c   1.000
_cell.angle_alpha   90.00
_cell.angle_beta   90.00
_cell.angle_gamma   90.00
#
_symmetry.space_group_name_H-M   'P 1'
#
loop_
_entity.id
_entity.type
_entity.pdbx_description
1 polymer ?
#
loop_
_entity_poly.entity_id
_entity_poly.type
_entity_poly.pdbx_seq_one_letter_code
_entity_poly.pdbx_strand_id
1 'polypeptide(L)'
;MNLNSISLLLHKHQVDLDQFAVKSLAVFGSVARGEATDRSDIDLLVEFNQPIGLFEFIRLKYYLETLIGSKVDLVTPDALHPALRDSILNEAVNVT
;
A
#
# COMPACT_ATOMS: atom_id res chain seq x y z
N MET A 1 13.53 -2.92 -2.89
CA MET A 1 12.83 -3.49 -1.72
C MET A 1 11.91 -4.60 -2.19
N ASN A 2 11.84 -5.70 -1.46
CA ASN A 2 11.00 -6.83 -1.82
C ASN A 2 9.80 -6.97 -0.88
N LEU A 3 8.89 -7.90 -1.20
CA LEU A 3 7.66 -8.11 -0.43
C LEU A 3 7.94 -8.45 1.04
N ASN A 4 8.93 -9.29 1.31
CA ASN A 4 9.26 -9.68 2.69
C ASN A 4 9.73 -8.48 3.51
N SER A 5 10.58 -7.63 2.94
CA SER A 5 11.08 -6.44 3.61
C SER A 5 9.95 -5.46 3.92
N ILE A 6 9.04 -5.27 2.98
CA ILE A 6 7.88 -4.38 3.16
C ILE A 6 6.97 -4.95 4.26
N SER A 7 6.68 -6.24 4.19
CA SER A 7 5.81 -6.91 5.17
C SER A 7 6.37 -6.81 6.60
N LEU A 8 7.65 -7.09 6.78
CA LEU A 8 8.30 -6.99 8.09
C LEU A 8 8.26 -5.57 8.62
N LEU A 9 8.54 -4.60 7.76
CA LEU A 9 8.54 -3.19 8.14
C LEU A 9 7.16 -2.72 8.57
N LEU A 10 6.11 -3.09 7.83
CA LEU A 10 4.74 -2.70 8.15
C LEU A 10 4.23 -3.39 9.42
N HIS A 11 4.56 -4.67 9.63
CA HIS A 11 4.20 -5.35 10.87
C HIS A 11 4.83 -4.68 12.10
N LYS A 12 6.05 -4.21 11.96
CA LYS A 12 6.77 -3.50 13.03
C LYS A 12 6.06 -2.20 13.43
N HIS A 13 5.32 -1.60 12.51
CA HIS A 13 4.64 -0.31 12.71
C HIS A 13 3.12 -0.45 12.73
N GLN A 14 2.62 -1.62 13.11
CA GLN A 14 1.19 -1.91 13.12
C GLN A 14 0.39 -0.93 13.97
N VAL A 15 0.94 -0.50 15.12
CA VAL A 15 0.27 0.46 16.00
C VAL A 15 0.01 1.78 15.27
N ASP A 16 0.99 2.26 14.53
CA ASP A 16 0.85 3.51 13.76
C ASP A 16 -0.19 3.35 12.65
N LEU A 17 -0.19 2.20 11.98
CA LEU A 17 -1.18 1.91 10.93
C LEU A 17 -2.60 1.86 11.51
N ASP A 18 -2.76 1.31 12.69
CA ASP A 18 -4.05 1.27 13.38
C ASP A 18 -4.56 2.68 13.69
N GLN A 19 -3.66 3.61 14.01
CA GLN A 19 -4.02 5.02 14.23
C GLN A 19 -4.49 5.71 12.97
N PHE A 20 -4.07 5.25 11.80
CA PHE A 20 -4.57 5.72 10.50
C PHE A 20 -5.84 5.00 10.07
N ALA A 21 -6.41 4.14 10.92
CA ALA A 21 -7.58 3.32 10.62
C ALA A 21 -7.35 2.35 9.45
N VAL A 22 -6.12 1.92 9.24
CA VAL A 22 -5.79 0.95 8.19
C VAL A 22 -6.28 -0.43 8.59
N LYS A 23 -7.15 -1.02 7.76
CA LYS A 23 -7.61 -2.40 7.90
C LYS A 23 -6.61 -3.36 7.27
N SER A 24 -6.17 -3.07 6.06
CA SER A 24 -5.22 -3.90 5.33
C SER A 24 -4.43 -3.09 4.31
N LEU A 25 -3.22 -3.56 4.03
CA LEU A 25 -2.37 -3.07 2.95
C LEU A 25 -1.94 -4.25 2.11
N ALA A 26 -1.97 -4.09 0.81
CA ALA A 26 -1.50 -5.08 -0.15
C ALA A 26 -0.62 -4.41 -1.19
N VAL A 27 0.41 -5.12 -1.63
CA VAL A 27 1.31 -4.66 -2.69
C VAL A 27 0.81 -5.22 -4.01
N PHE A 28 0.75 -4.37 -5.03
CA PHE A 28 0.47 -4.80 -6.38
C PHE A 28 1.49 -4.17 -7.34
N GLY A 29 1.31 -4.36 -8.65
CA GLY A 29 2.22 -3.79 -9.63
C GLY A 29 3.58 -4.49 -9.68
N SER A 30 4.62 -3.75 -10.04
CA SER A 30 5.94 -4.31 -10.33
C SER A 30 6.57 -5.03 -9.14
N VAL A 31 6.42 -4.53 -7.93
CA VAL A 31 6.97 -5.17 -6.73
C VAL A 31 6.32 -6.53 -6.49
N ALA A 32 4.99 -6.61 -6.65
CA ALA A 32 4.26 -7.87 -6.47
C ALA A 32 4.68 -8.91 -7.52
N ARG A 33 5.00 -8.47 -8.74
CA ARG A 33 5.45 -9.36 -9.82
C ARG A 33 6.93 -9.70 -9.77
N GLY A 34 7.70 -9.12 -8.84
CA GLY A 34 9.14 -9.32 -8.78
C GLY A 34 9.91 -8.60 -9.89
N GLU A 35 9.31 -7.58 -10.49
CA GLU A 35 9.88 -6.82 -11.61
C GLU A 35 10.39 -5.44 -11.20
N ALA A 36 10.33 -5.11 -9.90
CA ALA A 36 10.69 -3.79 -9.42
C ALA A 36 12.17 -3.50 -9.60
N THR A 37 12.46 -2.24 -9.95
CA THR A 37 13.82 -1.69 -9.97
C THR A 37 13.95 -0.66 -8.86
N ASP A 38 15.16 -0.12 -8.64
CA ASP A 38 15.39 0.95 -7.66
C ASP A 38 14.58 2.22 -7.93
N ARG A 39 14.10 2.37 -9.17
CA ARG A 39 13.31 3.54 -9.60
C ARG A 39 11.81 3.29 -9.59
N SER A 40 11.38 2.07 -9.28
CA SER A 40 9.95 1.73 -9.27
C SER A 40 9.26 2.34 -8.05
N ASP A 41 8.07 2.89 -8.26
CA ASP A 41 7.19 3.27 -7.16
C ASP A 41 6.64 2.00 -6.52
N ILE A 42 6.29 2.11 -5.22
CA ILE A 42 5.64 1.03 -4.51
C ILE A 42 4.13 1.23 -4.64
N ASP A 43 3.46 0.31 -5.31
CA ASP A 43 2.00 0.36 -5.48
C ASP A 43 1.33 -0.35 -4.32
N LEU A 44 0.59 0.41 -3.51
CA LEU A 44 -0.11 -0.11 -2.33
C LEU A 44 -1.60 0.10 -2.44
N LEU A 45 -2.33 -0.99 -2.19
CA LEU A 45 -3.77 -1.00 -2.09
C LEU A 45 -4.16 -0.97 -0.62
N VAL A 46 -4.92 0.02 -0.19
CA VAL A 46 -5.31 0.20 1.20
C VAL A 46 -6.81 0.07 1.38
N GLU A 47 -7.20 -0.66 2.43
CA GLU A 47 -8.56 -0.67 2.94
C GLU A 47 -8.57 -0.08 4.35
N PHE A 48 -9.62 0.68 4.67
CA PHE A 48 -9.75 1.33 5.96
C PHE A 48 -10.90 0.71 6.77
N ASN A 49 -10.78 0.80 8.11
CA ASN A 49 -11.82 0.33 9.03
C ASN A 49 -13.01 1.29 9.10
N GLN A 50 -12.83 2.51 8.64
CA GLN A 50 -13.85 3.56 8.67
C GLN A 50 -13.57 4.55 7.56
N PRO A 51 -14.54 5.36 7.14
CA PRO A 51 -14.29 6.44 6.19
C PRO A 51 -13.25 7.40 6.73
N ILE A 52 -12.30 7.81 5.88
CA ILE A 52 -11.30 8.81 6.25
C ILE A 52 -11.28 9.93 5.22
N GLY A 53 -10.90 11.13 5.69
CA GLY A 53 -10.82 12.30 4.84
C GLY A 53 -9.56 12.32 3.99
N LEU A 54 -9.56 13.26 3.03
CA LEU A 54 -8.46 13.42 2.10
C LEU A 54 -7.13 13.70 2.80
N PHE A 55 -7.14 14.56 3.81
CA PHE A 55 -5.90 14.91 4.52
C PHE A 55 -5.29 13.71 5.25
N GLU A 56 -6.11 12.88 5.86
CA GLU A 56 -5.64 11.66 6.53
C GLU A 56 -5.08 10.66 5.52
N PHE A 57 -5.70 10.56 4.36
CA PHE A 57 -5.21 9.72 3.27
C PHE A 57 -3.81 10.19 2.80
N ILE A 58 -3.63 11.49 2.62
CA ILE A 58 -2.35 12.07 2.20
C ILE A 58 -1.29 11.88 3.29
N ARG A 59 -1.67 12.06 4.56
CA ARG A 59 -0.75 11.80 5.68
C ARG A 59 -0.26 10.36 5.70
N LEU A 60 -1.16 9.40 5.47
CA LEU A 60 -0.79 7.99 5.40
C LEU A 60 0.19 7.74 4.27
N LYS A 61 -0.07 8.32 3.11
CA LYS A 61 0.84 8.20 1.96
C LYS A 61 2.24 8.68 2.32
N TYR A 62 2.38 9.86 2.88
CA TYR A 62 3.67 10.41 3.27
C TYR A 62 4.33 9.61 4.38
N TYR A 63 3.56 9.13 5.34
CA TYR A 63 4.06 8.25 6.38
C TYR A 63 4.69 6.99 5.79
N LEU A 64 3.98 6.34 4.86
CA LEU A 64 4.47 5.14 4.19
C LEU A 64 5.71 5.42 3.34
N GLU A 65 5.76 6.55 2.65
CA GLU A 65 6.93 6.93 1.87
C GLU A 65 8.16 7.13 2.77
N THR A 66 7.99 7.77 3.91
CA THR A 66 9.06 7.97 4.88
C THR A 66 9.52 6.64 5.46
N LEU A 67 8.59 5.77 5.81
CA LEU A 67 8.88 4.49 6.42
C LEU A 67 9.60 3.54 5.45
N ILE A 68 9.11 3.46 4.22
CA ILE A 68 9.64 2.55 3.20
C ILE A 68 10.88 3.13 2.52
N GLY A 69 10.97 4.46 2.45
CA GLY A 69 12.09 5.14 1.79
C GLY A 69 11.97 5.19 0.27
N SER A 70 10.75 5.07 -0.26
CA SER A 70 10.47 5.11 -1.69
C SER A 70 9.14 5.81 -1.92
N LYS A 71 8.91 6.29 -3.15
CA LYS A 71 7.61 6.82 -3.52
C LYS A 71 6.55 5.73 -3.44
N VAL A 72 5.40 6.08 -2.91
CA VAL A 72 4.26 5.18 -2.76
C VAL A 72 3.10 5.71 -3.58
N ASP A 73 2.55 4.84 -4.41
CA ASP A 73 1.27 5.06 -5.09
C ASP A 73 0.20 4.35 -4.25
N LEU A 74 -0.55 5.13 -3.48
CA LEU A 74 -1.54 4.60 -2.53
C LEU A 74 -2.92 4.75 -3.12
N VAL A 75 -3.63 3.64 -3.27
CA VAL A 75 -4.97 3.62 -3.84
C VAL A 75 -5.91 2.77 -2.99
N THR A 76 -7.21 3.09 -3.06
CA THR A 76 -8.27 2.26 -2.49
C THR A 76 -8.87 1.39 -3.60
N PRO A 77 -9.52 0.26 -3.26
CA PRO A 77 -10.18 -0.56 -4.28
C PRO A 77 -11.21 0.20 -5.12
N ASP A 78 -11.92 1.15 -4.51
CA ASP A 78 -12.95 1.94 -5.19
C ASP A 78 -12.36 2.90 -6.23
N ALA A 79 -11.10 3.29 -6.07
CA ALA A 79 -10.43 4.21 -6.97
C ALA A 79 -9.82 3.51 -8.19
N LEU A 80 -9.80 2.17 -8.21
CA LEU A 80 -9.27 1.42 -9.32
C LEU A 80 -10.18 1.53 -10.56
N HIS A 81 -9.55 1.69 -11.73
CA HIS A 81 -10.28 1.66 -12.98
C HIS A 81 -11.01 0.31 -13.14
N PRO A 82 -12.34 0.30 -13.45
CA PRO A 82 -13.10 -0.95 -13.50
C PRO A 82 -12.48 -2.03 -14.39
N ALA A 83 -11.88 -1.64 -15.52
CA ALA A 83 -11.26 -2.57 -16.44
C ALA A 83 -10.02 -3.27 -15.87
N LEU A 84 -9.35 -2.68 -14.87
CA LEU A 84 -8.13 -3.19 -14.28
C LEU A 84 -8.34 -3.76 -12.88
N ARG A 85 -9.50 -3.54 -12.30
CA ARG A 85 -9.78 -3.86 -10.90
C ARG A 85 -9.55 -5.32 -10.57
N ASP A 86 -10.17 -6.23 -11.32
CA ASP A 86 -10.05 -7.66 -11.05
C ASP A 86 -8.62 -8.15 -11.19
N SER A 87 -7.92 -7.67 -12.21
CA SER A 87 -6.52 -8.00 -12.43
C SER A 87 -5.63 -7.56 -11.28
N ILE A 88 -5.83 -6.32 -10.80
CA ILE A 88 -5.06 -5.79 -9.68
C ILE A 88 -5.39 -6.53 -8.38
N LEU A 89 -6.65 -6.79 -8.10
CA LEU A 89 -7.06 -7.52 -6.89
C LEU A 89 -6.52 -8.95 -6.88
N ASN A 90 -6.47 -9.60 -8.03
CA ASN A 90 -5.92 -10.96 -8.14
C ASN A 90 -4.40 -10.97 -7.97
N GLU A 91 -3.71 -9.92 -8.38
CA GLU A 91 -2.27 -9.78 -8.28
C GLU A 91 -1.81 -9.37 -6.88
N ALA A 92 -2.63 -8.63 -6.15
CA ALA A 92 -2.25 -8.00 -4.88
C ALA A 92 -1.86 -9.03 -3.81
N VAL A 93 -0.75 -8.75 -3.11
CA VAL A 93 -0.24 -9.58 -2.03
C VAL A 93 -0.36 -8.81 -0.72
N ASN A 94 -1.12 -9.35 0.23
CA ASN A 94 -1.30 -8.73 1.53
C ASN A 94 0.02 -8.68 2.29
N VAL A 95 0.37 -7.50 2.82
CA VAL A 95 1.61 -7.27 3.56
C VAL A 95 1.39 -6.81 4.99
N THR A 96 0.14 -6.85 5.47
CA THR A 96 -0.18 -6.53 6.88
C THR A 96 -0.95 -7.64 7.57
#